data_0e98ff5b8b76f60d1c0acdb98252da80
#
_entry.id   0e98ff5b8b76f60d1c0acdb98252da80
#
_cell.length_a   1.000
_cell.length_b   1.000
_cell.length_c   1.000
_cell.angle_alpha   90.00
_cell.angle_beta   90.00
_cell.angle_gamma   90.00
#
_symmetry.space_group_name_H-M   'P 1'
#
loop_
_entity.id
_entity.type
_entity.pdbx_description
1 polymer ?
#
loop_
_entity_poly.entity_id
_entity_poly.type
_entity_poly.pdbx_seq_one_letter_code
_entity_poly.pdbx_strand_id
1 'polypeptide(L)'
;MCIRDRANKLKEYGYKILGTSFEAIDISEDRERFQKLIQKVGLKQPKSDISLGTKELVTKSSKLKFPILLRPSYVLGGRMMEKMANLDDVQDYIDQNYWALENNVILIDEFLQNAKEVDVDVLRDNQGNTMIAGIMEHIEEAGIHSGDSACSIPPFSLNDKIISDIKKFSISLVNELKILGLMNIQYAIKDDEIFILEANPRASRTIPFLAKAIGIPFIKIAAELIVGKTLTEEYQNFDNNTLPYFAIKEAVFPFNKFPNTDVILGPEMKSTGEVMGIDEDFYLAYFKSQIGAGQKLNDLKNIFISVKNEDKQSISEIAKSFIENGYNLYTTKGTHDFLLKEGISSNLVNKVAEGSPHVVEYIKQNKIDLVINTTEKKQAIICLLYTSPSPRDPI
;
A
#
# COMPACT_ATOMS: atom_id res chain seq x y z
N MET A 1 24.49 2.34 -2.27
CA MET A 1 25.17 2.12 -3.58
C MET A 1 24.11 1.70 -4.59
N CYS A 2 23.79 2.55 -5.54
CA CYS A 2 22.72 2.36 -6.51
C CYS A 2 23.08 1.27 -7.53
N ILE A 3 22.08 0.43 -7.91
CA ILE A 3 22.24 -0.58 -8.98
C ILE A 3 22.66 0.13 -10.29
N ARG A 4 22.08 1.30 -10.58
CA ARG A 4 22.41 2.16 -11.72
C ARG A 4 23.91 2.47 -11.84
N ASP A 5 24.55 2.90 -10.74
CA ASP A 5 25.97 3.27 -10.76
C ASP A 5 26.88 2.08 -11.07
N ARG A 6 26.56 0.91 -10.55
CA ARG A 6 27.33 -0.33 -10.83
C ARG A 6 27.08 -0.83 -12.24
N ALA A 7 25.84 -0.81 -12.70
CA ALA A 7 25.48 -1.24 -14.04
C ALA A 7 26.17 -0.41 -15.12
N ASN A 8 26.25 0.93 -14.91
CA ASN A 8 27.00 1.81 -15.81
C ASN A 8 28.48 1.43 -15.88
N LYS A 9 29.14 1.27 -14.71
CA LYS A 9 30.55 0.87 -14.65
C LYS A 9 30.80 -0.47 -15.33
N LEU A 10 29.94 -1.48 -15.10
CA LEU A 10 30.06 -2.77 -15.75
C LEU A 10 29.98 -2.65 -17.28
N LYS A 11 29.05 -1.81 -17.79
CA LYS A 11 28.93 -1.54 -19.22
C LYS A 11 30.19 -0.87 -19.77
N GLU A 12 30.75 0.12 -19.06
CA GLU A 12 32.00 0.79 -19.45
C GLU A 12 33.19 -0.19 -19.55
N TYR A 13 33.22 -1.22 -18.67
CA TYR A 13 34.22 -2.29 -18.72
C TYR A 13 33.90 -3.40 -19.73
N GLY A 14 32.81 -3.26 -20.52
CA GLY A 14 32.43 -4.23 -21.55
C GLY A 14 31.74 -5.50 -21.03
N TYR A 15 31.34 -5.55 -19.76
CA TYR A 15 30.58 -6.67 -19.22
C TYR A 15 29.12 -6.61 -19.65
N LYS A 16 28.59 -7.77 -20.07
CA LYS A 16 27.17 -7.91 -20.38
C LYS A 16 26.36 -8.08 -19.09
N ILE A 17 25.37 -7.23 -18.91
CA ILE A 17 24.38 -7.38 -17.83
C ILE A 17 23.35 -8.41 -18.27
N LEU A 18 23.08 -9.41 -17.43
CA LEU A 18 22.03 -10.40 -17.64
C LEU A 18 20.68 -9.80 -17.20
N GLY A 19 19.62 -10.09 -17.93
CA GLY A 19 18.28 -9.58 -17.69
C GLY A 19 18.06 -8.19 -18.30
N THR A 20 17.34 -7.33 -17.60
CA THR A 20 16.96 -5.99 -18.08
C THR A 20 18.19 -5.10 -18.31
N SER A 21 18.18 -4.37 -19.42
CA SER A 21 19.31 -3.54 -19.84
C SER A 21 19.53 -2.35 -18.89
N PHE A 22 20.78 -1.84 -18.86
CA PHE A 22 21.11 -0.59 -18.16
C PHE A 22 20.20 0.57 -18.59
N GLU A 23 19.92 0.68 -19.89
CA GLU A 23 19.09 1.73 -20.46
C GLU A 23 17.67 1.70 -19.88
N ALA A 24 17.06 0.52 -19.75
CA ALA A 24 15.74 0.38 -19.16
C ALA A 24 15.73 0.71 -17.64
N ILE A 25 16.78 0.33 -16.92
CA ILE A 25 16.96 0.69 -15.52
C ILE A 25 17.09 2.22 -15.39
N ASP A 26 17.93 2.84 -16.21
CA ASP A 26 18.16 4.29 -16.18
C ASP A 26 16.89 5.07 -16.50
N ILE A 27 16.12 4.66 -17.53
CA ILE A 27 14.82 5.29 -17.85
C ILE A 27 13.84 5.17 -16.69
N SER A 28 13.80 4.03 -16.03
CA SER A 28 12.86 3.80 -14.92
C SER A 28 13.19 4.60 -13.66
N GLU A 29 14.48 4.88 -13.41
CA GLU A 29 14.96 5.62 -12.25
C GLU A 29 15.11 7.12 -12.51
N ASP A 30 15.32 7.53 -13.78
CA ASP A 30 15.44 8.92 -14.16
C ASP A 30 14.06 9.54 -14.40
N ARG A 31 13.71 10.53 -13.57
CA ARG A 31 12.36 11.10 -13.56
C ARG A 31 11.96 11.74 -14.90
N GLU A 32 12.85 12.49 -15.52
CA GLU A 32 12.55 13.18 -16.79
C GLU A 32 12.35 12.18 -17.92
N ARG A 33 13.22 11.17 -17.98
CA ARG A 33 13.14 10.09 -18.95
C ARG A 33 11.89 9.25 -18.73
N PHE A 34 11.58 8.92 -17.47
CA PHE A 34 10.40 8.18 -17.10
C PHE A 34 9.13 8.95 -17.44
N GLN A 35 9.06 10.24 -17.13
CA GLN A 35 7.90 11.07 -17.48
C GLN A 35 7.65 11.12 -18.99
N LYS A 36 8.69 11.25 -19.81
CA LYS A 36 8.58 11.19 -21.28
C LYS A 36 8.05 9.85 -21.76
N LEU A 37 8.51 8.75 -21.16
CA LEU A 37 8.02 7.41 -21.44
C LEU A 37 6.53 7.27 -21.08
N ILE A 38 6.13 7.71 -19.90
CA ILE A 38 4.75 7.63 -19.40
C ILE A 38 3.81 8.44 -20.30
N GLN A 39 4.19 9.63 -20.73
CA GLN A 39 3.43 10.42 -21.71
C GLN A 39 3.29 9.69 -23.05
N LYS A 40 4.37 9.05 -23.54
CA LYS A 40 4.34 8.25 -24.77
C LYS A 40 3.36 7.06 -24.68
N VAL A 41 3.28 6.42 -23.54
CA VAL A 41 2.36 5.28 -23.27
C VAL A 41 0.94 5.77 -23.02
N GLY A 42 0.72 7.08 -22.81
CA GLY A 42 -0.61 7.66 -22.54
C GLY A 42 -1.08 7.47 -21.08
N LEU A 43 -0.16 7.21 -20.16
CA LEU A 43 -0.44 7.11 -18.73
C LEU A 43 -0.38 8.48 -18.04
N LYS A 44 -1.07 8.59 -16.91
CA LYS A 44 -1.02 9.75 -16.02
C LYS A 44 -0.06 9.49 -14.85
N GLN A 45 0.55 10.57 -14.37
CA GLN A 45 1.28 10.60 -13.11
C GLN A 45 0.69 11.67 -12.20
N PRO A 46 0.80 11.56 -10.86
CA PRO A 46 0.50 12.67 -9.97
C PRO A 46 1.31 13.89 -10.36
N LYS A 47 0.74 15.09 -10.22
CA LYS A 47 1.52 16.32 -10.44
C LYS A 47 2.66 16.39 -9.44
N SER A 48 3.78 16.88 -9.90
CA SER A 48 5.00 16.82 -9.11
C SER A 48 5.96 17.94 -9.46
N ASP A 49 6.82 18.30 -8.49
CA ASP A 49 7.94 19.23 -8.65
C ASP A 49 9.20 18.66 -7.98
N ILE A 50 10.32 19.32 -8.19
CA ILE A 50 11.61 18.92 -7.61
C ILE A 50 12.23 20.14 -6.94
N SER A 51 12.65 20.01 -5.68
CA SER A 51 13.45 21.00 -4.98
C SER A 51 14.89 20.55 -4.82
N LEU A 52 15.84 21.44 -5.06
CA LEU A 52 17.23 21.22 -4.68
C LEU A 52 17.46 21.86 -3.31
N GLY A 53 17.51 21.03 -2.29
CA GLY A 53 17.60 21.47 -0.92
C GLY A 53 16.32 22.12 -0.39
N THR A 54 16.43 22.77 0.76
CA THR A 54 15.29 23.31 1.51
C THR A 54 14.82 24.69 1.04
N LYS A 55 15.68 25.47 0.36
CA LYS A 55 15.42 26.90 0.04
C LYS A 55 14.18 27.14 -0.83
N GLU A 56 13.91 26.26 -1.78
CA GLU A 56 12.77 26.38 -2.68
C GLU A 56 11.61 25.47 -2.31
N LEU A 57 11.80 24.61 -1.29
CA LEU A 57 10.85 23.55 -0.97
C LEU A 57 9.46 24.10 -0.64
N VAL A 58 9.35 25.09 0.24
CA VAL A 58 8.08 25.73 0.61
C VAL A 58 7.42 26.38 -0.61
N THR A 59 8.20 27.15 -1.41
CA THR A 59 7.68 27.85 -2.59
C THR A 59 7.18 26.90 -3.67
N LYS A 60 7.86 25.76 -3.87
CA LYS A 60 7.43 24.74 -4.84
C LYS A 60 6.24 23.95 -4.32
N SER A 61 6.24 23.61 -3.04
CA SER A 61 5.09 22.93 -2.40
C SER A 61 3.81 23.76 -2.50
N SER A 62 3.89 25.09 -2.36
CA SER A 62 2.71 25.98 -2.45
C SER A 62 2.03 26.00 -3.83
N LYS A 63 2.69 25.50 -4.89
CA LYS A 63 2.14 25.43 -6.26
C LYS A 63 1.37 24.13 -6.52
N LEU A 64 1.45 23.17 -5.60
CA LEU A 64 0.80 21.88 -5.70
C LEU A 64 -0.45 21.82 -4.82
N LYS A 65 -1.34 20.88 -5.14
CA LYS A 65 -2.55 20.64 -4.35
C LYS A 65 -2.22 19.74 -3.16
N PHE A 66 -2.44 20.26 -1.95
CA PHE A 66 -2.31 19.46 -0.72
C PHE A 66 -3.42 18.41 -0.55
N PRO A 67 -3.11 17.30 0.11
CA PRO A 67 -1.82 16.94 0.69
C PRO A 67 -0.79 16.60 -0.38
N ILE A 68 0.48 16.76 -0.02
CA ILE A 68 1.62 16.38 -0.84
C ILE A 68 2.48 15.34 -0.15
N LEU A 69 3.28 14.60 -0.91
CA LEU A 69 4.27 13.66 -0.41
C LEU A 69 5.67 14.21 -0.69
N LEU A 70 6.49 14.38 0.35
CA LEU A 70 7.90 14.72 0.21
C LEU A 70 8.74 13.44 0.21
N ARG A 71 9.61 13.32 -0.80
CA ARG A 71 10.49 12.16 -0.99
C ARG A 71 11.93 12.62 -1.24
N PRO A 72 12.82 12.64 -0.23
CA PRO A 72 14.22 12.90 -0.46
C PRO A 72 14.82 11.84 -1.40
N SER A 73 15.62 12.27 -2.38
CA SER A 73 16.38 11.35 -3.21
C SER A 73 17.49 10.67 -2.40
N TYR A 74 17.90 9.47 -2.83
CA TYR A 74 18.96 8.67 -2.19
C TYR A 74 18.59 8.02 -0.84
N VAL A 75 17.32 7.98 -0.46
CA VAL A 75 16.84 7.16 0.66
C VAL A 75 16.22 5.87 0.15
N LEU A 76 16.43 4.77 0.88
CA LEU A 76 15.92 3.44 0.53
C LEU A 76 14.72 3.08 1.43
N GLY A 77 13.75 2.37 0.85
CA GLY A 77 12.64 1.78 1.61
C GLY A 77 11.68 2.81 2.21
N GLY A 78 11.45 3.94 1.53
CA GLY A 78 10.50 4.96 1.99
C GLY A 78 10.96 5.80 3.19
N ARG A 79 12.20 5.62 3.65
CA ARG A 79 12.74 6.38 4.78
C ARG A 79 12.66 7.88 4.52
N MET A 80 12.25 8.66 5.52
CA MET A 80 12.03 10.10 5.45
C MET A 80 10.98 10.53 4.40
N MET A 81 10.21 9.61 3.83
CA MET A 81 9.04 9.99 3.06
C MET A 81 7.93 10.39 4.01
N GLU A 82 7.35 11.57 3.81
CA GLU A 82 6.30 12.05 4.72
C GLU A 82 5.21 12.81 3.96
N LYS A 83 3.96 12.59 4.38
CA LYS A 83 2.76 13.25 3.85
C LYS A 83 2.54 14.56 4.60
N MET A 84 2.49 15.66 3.85
CA MET A 84 2.24 17.02 4.34
C MET A 84 0.80 17.41 4.05
N ALA A 85 0.06 17.83 5.06
CA ALA A 85 -1.32 18.27 4.89
C ALA A 85 -1.42 19.76 4.50
N ASN A 86 -0.39 20.56 4.82
CA ASN A 86 -0.33 22.00 4.58
C ASN A 86 1.12 22.49 4.56
N LEU A 87 1.33 23.81 4.37
CA LEU A 87 2.68 24.41 4.33
C LEU A 87 3.36 24.46 5.70
N ASP A 88 2.64 24.48 6.80
CA ASP A 88 3.22 24.47 8.14
C ASP A 88 3.89 23.10 8.39
N ASP A 89 3.24 22.01 7.97
CA ASP A 89 3.85 20.66 8.03
C ASP A 89 5.16 20.60 7.21
N VAL A 90 5.22 21.29 6.06
CA VAL A 90 6.44 21.36 5.24
C VAL A 90 7.55 22.09 5.97
N GLN A 91 7.22 23.19 6.67
CA GLN A 91 8.20 23.94 7.44
C GLN A 91 8.72 23.12 8.63
N ASP A 92 7.82 22.48 9.37
CA ASP A 92 8.18 21.60 10.50
C ASP A 92 9.09 20.45 10.03
N TYR A 93 8.80 19.87 8.89
CA TYR A 93 9.62 18.81 8.28
C TYR A 93 11.03 19.30 7.92
N ILE A 94 11.14 20.51 7.36
CA ILE A 94 12.45 21.13 7.08
C ILE A 94 13.24 21.32 8.37
N ASP A 95 12.62 21.88 9.40
CA ASP A 95 13.28 22.20 10.68
C ASP A 95 13.81 20.94 11.39
N GLN A 96 13.03 19.85 11.32
CA GLN A 96 13.42 18.57 11.92
C GLN A 96 14.51 17.83 11.13
N ASN A 97 14.60 18.03 9.81
CA ASN A 97 15.44 17.23 8.92
C ASN A 97 16.44 18.06 8.11
N TYR A 98 16.70 19.32 8.48
CA TYR A 98 17.49 20.28 7.72
C TYR A 98 18.83 19.71 7.21
N TRP A 99 19.58 19.07 8.10
CA TRP A 99 20.90 18.48 7.81
C TRP A 99 20.86 17.39 6.72
N ALA A 100 19.75 16.69 6.60
CA ALA A 100 19.56 15.64 5.58
C ALA A 100 19.02 16.18 4.25
N LEU A 101 18.39 17.36 4.26
CA LEU A 101 17.68 17.92 3.13
C LEU A 101 18.48 19.00 2.39
N GLU A 102 19.38 19.71 3.05
CA GLU A 102 19.99 20.97 2.56
C GLU A 102 20.65 20.84 1.18
N ASN A 103 21.31 19.72 0.90
CA ASN A 103 22.03 19.49 -0.35
C ASN A 103 21.47 18.34 -1.20
N ASN A 104 20.29 17.82 -0.83
CA ASN A 104 19.70 16.71 -1.51
C ASN A 104 18.53 17.13 -2.42
N VAL A 105 18.31 16.37 -3.46
CA VAL A 105 17.12 16.50 -4.31
C VAL A 105 15.91 15.97 -3.53
N ILE A 106 14.85 16.78 -3.46
CA ILE A 106 13.60 16.42 -2.81
C ILE A 106 12.50 16.41 -3.86
N LEU A 107 11.85 15.27 -4.01
CA LEU A 107 10.69 15.12 -4.86
C LEU A 107 9.44 15.56 -4.10
N ILE A 108 8.56 16.27 -4.77
CA ILE A 108 7.31 16.79 -4.22
C ILE A 108 6.20 16.28 -5.12
N ASP A 109 5.35 15.38 -4.63
CA ASP A 109 4.25 14.83 -5.42
C ASP A 109 2.90 15.18 -4.80
N GLU A 110 1.89 15.53 -5.61
CA GLU A 110 0.51 15.60 -5.13
C GLU A 110 0.09 14.20 -4.64
N PHE A 111 -0.40 14.11 -3.41
CA PHE A 111 -0.83 12.84 -2.83
C PHE A 111 -2.26 12.50 -3.26
N LEU A 112 -2.45 11.34 -3.83
CA LEU A 112 -3.75 10.86 -4.28
C LEU A 112 -4.54 10.28 -3.08
N GLN A 113 -5.26 11.14 -2.37
CA GLN A 113 -6.10 10.72 -1.23
C GLN A 113 -7.20 9.77 -1.69
N ASN A 114 -7.49 8.75 -0.87
CA ASN A 114 -8.51 7.73 -1.09
C ASN A 114 -8.32 6.98 -2.43
N ALA A 115 -7.10 6.93 -2.96
CA ALA A 115 -6.78 6.13 -4.11
C ALA A 115 -6.54 4.68 -3.69
N LYS A 116 -6.95 3.73 -4.54
CA LYS A 116 -6.61 2.32 -4.40
C LYS A 116 -5.26 2.07 -5.04
N GLU A 117 -4.35 1.41 -4.34
CA GLU A 117 -3.07 1.02 -4.90
C GLU A 117 -3.16 -0.37 -5.53
N VAL A 118 -2.45 -0.56 -6.62
CA VAL A 118 -2.41 -1.82 -7.36
C VAL A 118 -0.98 -2.14 -7.76
N ASP A 119 -0.48 -3.27 -7.33
CA ASP A 119 0.78 -3.85 -7.79
C ASP A 119 0.54 -4.78 -8.98
N VAL A 120 1.33 -4.63 -10.03
CA VAL A 120 1.31 -5.51 -11.20
C VAL A 120 2.68 -6.07 -11.47
N ASP A 121 2.80 -7.37 -11.50
CA ASP A 121 4.03 -8.05 -11.89
C ASP A 121 3.90 -8.63 -13.30
N VAL A 122 4.87 -8.29 -14.15
CA VAL A 122 4.88 -8.67 -15.58
C VAL A 122 6.19 -9.38 -15.92
N LEU A 123 6.08 -10.47 -16.69
CA LEU A 123 7.22 -11.12 -17.35
C LEU A 123 7.23 -10.74 -18.82
N ARG A 124 8.44 -10.58 -19.37
CA ARG A 124 8.65 -10.37 -20.79
C ARG A 124 9.91 -11.10 -21.26
N ASP A 125 9.82 -11.78 -22.41
CA ASP A 125 10.95 -12.43 -23.05
C ASP A 125 11.68 -11.50 -24.06
N ASN A 126 12.73 -12.03 -24.69
CA ASN A 126 13.52 -11.30 -25.68
C ASN A 126 12.82 -11.11 -27.03
N GLN A 127 11.74 -11.83 -27.31
CA GLN A 127 10.93 -11.71 -28.52
C GLN A 127 9.78 -10.72 -28.38
N GLY A 128 9.51 -10.26 -27.14
CA GLY A 128 8.43 -9.32 -26.84
C GLY A 128 7.14 -10.00 -26.36
N ASN A 129 7.14 -11.32 -26.17
CA ASN A 129 6.01 -12.00 -25.56
C ASN A 129 5.94 -11.61 -24.08
N THR A 130 4.72 -11.40 -23.57
CA THR A 130 4.46 -10.91 -22.22
C THR A 130 3.50 -11.82 -21.48
N MET A 131 3.62 -11.85 -20.15
CA MET A 131 2.72 -12.52 -19.23
C MET A 131 2.48 -11.62 -18.03
N ILE A 132 1.23 -11.30 -17.72
CA ILE A 132 0.86 -10.66 -16.44
C ILE A 132 0.86 -11.76 -15.37
N ALA A 133 1.83 -11.73 -14.48
CA ALA A 133 1.92 -12.70 -13.38
C ALA A 133 0.81 -12.50 -12.35
N GLY A 134 0.46 -11.24 -12.08
CA GLY A 134 -0.62 -10.90 -11.17
C GLY A 134 -0.95 -9.42 -11.17
N ILE A 135 -2.21 -9.11 -10.92
CA ILE A 135 -2.71 -7.78 -10.57
C ILE A 135 -3.23 -7.90 -9.15
N MET A 136 -2.59 -7.20 -8.23
CA MET A 136 -2.90 -7.27 -6.80
C MET A 136 -3.47 -5.94 -6.34
N GLU A 137 -4.70 -5.96 -5.85
CA GLU A 137 -5.34 -4.78 -5.27
C GLU A 137 -5.00 -4.69 -3.78
N HIS A 138 -4.50 -3.54 -3.33
CA HIS A 138 -4.25 -3.28 -1.92
C HIS A 138 -5.55 -3.01 -1.17
N ILE A 139 -5.62 -3.47 0.07
CA ILE A 139 -6.76 -3.21 0.96
C ILE A 139 -6.60 -1.85 1.64
N GLU A 140 -5.38 -1.49 2.03
CA GLU A 140 -5.06 -0.18 2.57
C GLU A 140 -5.04 0.89 1.48
N GLU A 141 -5.23 2.15 1.89
CA GLU A 141 -5.12 3.31 0.99
C GLU A 141 -3.71 3.43 0.39
N ALA A 142 -3.62 4.01 -0.81
CA ALA A 142 -2.35 4.33 -1.44
C ALA A 142 -1.46 5.21 -0.55
N GLY A 143 -0.15 4.92 -0.58
CA GLY A 143 0.86 5.61 0.23
C GLY A 143 1.35 4.82 1.46
N ILE A 144 0.78 3.65 1.73
CA ILE A 144 1.36 2.66 2.64
C ILE A 144 2.29 1.76 1.84
N HIS A 145 3.46 1.44 2.41
CA HIS A 145 4.43 0.60 1.72
C HIS A 145 3.82 -0.75 1.32
N SER A 146 4.04 -1.19 0.08
CA SER A 146 3.44 -2.43 -0.47
C SER A 146 3.76 -3.70 0.34
N GLY A 147 4.90 -3.71 1.06
CA GLY A 147 5.23 -4.78 2.01
C GLY A 147 4.35 -4.82 3.25
N ASP A 148 3.77 -3.68 3.64
CA ASP A 148 2.96 -3.50 4.84
C ASP A 148 1.46 -3.59 4.55
N SER A 149 1.05 -3.39 3.30
CA SER A 149 -0.34 -3.50 2.87
C SER A 149 -0.77 -4.95 2.70
N ALA A 150 -2.01 -5.24 3.08
CA ALA A 150 -2.69 -6.44 2.64
C ALA A 150 -3.03 -6.32 1.15
N CYS A 151 -2.93 -7.42 0.40
CA CYS A 151 -3.21 -7.42 -1.03
C CYS A 151 -4.07 -8.62 -1.43
N SER A 152 -5.03 -8.37 -2.31
CA SER A 152 -5.90 -9.41 -2.88
C SER A 152 -5.51 -9.79 -4.29
N ILE A 153 -5.52 -11.07 -4.61
CA ILE A 153 -5.52 -11.61 -5.96
C ILE A 153 -6.65 -12.65 -6.09
N PRO A 154 -7.52 -12.55 -7.12
CA PRO A 154 -7.69 -11.44 -8.04
C PRO A 154 -8.08 -10.13 -7.32
N PRO A 155 -8.04 -8.97 -8.02
CA PRO A 155 -8.62 -7.73 -7.51
C PRO A 155 -10.08 -7.93 -7.11
N PHE A 156 -10.50 -7.34 -5.98
CA PHE A 156 -11.84 -7.58 -5.43
C PHE A 156 -12.84 -6.44 -5.69
N SER A 157 -12.34 -5.22 -5.90
CA SER A 157 -13.20 -4.04 -6.04
C SER A 157 -12.98 -3.26 -7.35
N LEU A 158 -12.02 -3.66 -8.18
CA LEU A 158 -11.77 -3.04 -9.48
C LEU A 158 -12.73 -3.59 -10.53
N ASN A 159 -13.26 -2.72 -11.38
CA ASN A 159 -14.09 -3.13 -12.49
C ASN A 159 -13.25 -3.65 -13.67
N ASP A 160 -13.89 -4.43 -14.56
CA ASP A 160 -13.23 -5.09 -15.69
C ASP A 160 -12.53 -4.10 -16.64
N LYS A 161 -13.08 -2.87 -16.80
CA LYS A 161 -12.48 -1.84 -17.63
C LYS A 161 -11.14 -1.39 -17.06
N ILE A 162 -11.07 -1.10 -15.78
CA ILE A 162 -9.83 -0.70 -15.08
C ILE A 162 -8.79 -1.83 -15.18
N ILE A 163 -9.19 -3.07 -14.92
CA ILE A 163 -8.32 -4.25 -15.05
C ILE A 163 -7.78 -4.38 -16.48
N SER A 164 -8.64 -4.24 -17.49
CA SER A 164 -8.24 -4.30 -18.89
C SER A 164 -7.27 -3.18 -19.27
N ASP A 165 -7.51 -1.96 -18.78
CA ASP A 165 -6.65 -0.80 -19.07
C ASP A 165 -5.30 -0.95 -18.36
N ILE A 166 -5.25 -1.42 -17.11
CA ILE A 166 -4.02 -1.77 -16.40
C ILE A 166 -3.20 -2.79 -17.19
N LYS A 167 -3.82 -3.87 -17.69
CA LYS A 167 -3.14 -4.88 -18.51
C LYS A 167 -2.50 -4.25 -19.76
N LYS A 168 -3.26 -3.43 -20.50
CA LYS A 168 -2.78 -2.75 -21.71
C LYS A 168 -1.59 -1.84 -21.41
N PHE A 169 -1.70 -1.00 -20.39
CA PHE A 169 -0.66 -0.08 -20.00
C PHE A 169 0.62 -0.81 -19.54
N SER A 170 0.45 -1.86 -18.75
CA SER A 170 1.56 -2.67 -18.25
C SER A 170 2.32 -3.35 -19.40
N ILE A 171 1.60 -3.95 -20.36
CA ILE A 171 2.19 -4.58 -21.55
C ILE A 171 2.89 -3.53 -22.42
N SER A 172 2.27 -2.36 -22.63
CA SER A 172 2.87 -1.26 -23.39
C SER A 172 4.18 -0.79 -22.75
N LEU A 173 4.17 -0.61 -21.43
CA LEU A 173 5.33 -0.12 -20.68
C LEU A 173 6.51 -1.10 -20.73
N VAL A 174 6.29 -2.39 -20.49
CA VAL A 174 7.36 -3.39 -20.53
C VAL A 174 7.94 -3.57 -21.94
N ASN A 175 7.13 -3.36 -22.98
CA ASN A 175 7.57 -3.41 -24.37
C ASN A 175 8.41 -2.18 -24.77
N GLU A 176 7.98 -0.97 -24.36
CA GLU A 176 8.77 0.25 -24.61
C GLU A 176 10.12 0.23 -23.89
N LEU A 177 10.17 -0.27 -22.67
CA LEU A 177 11.40 -0.47 -21.91
C LEU A 177 12.22 -1.67 -22.36
N LYS A 178 11.67 -2.53 -23.22
CA LYS A 178 12.30 -3.80 -23.64
C LYS A 178 12.79 -4.62 -22.46
N ILE A 179 11.93 -4.77 -21.45
CA ILE A 179 12.23 -5.55 -20.25
C ILE A 179 12.61 -6.99 -20.65
N LEU A 180 13.54 -7.58 -19.94
CA LEU A 180 13.89 -8.99 -20.04
C LEU A 180 13.84 -9.63 -18.65
N GLY A 181 12.88 -10.53 -18.45
CA GLY A 181 12.54 -11.12 -17.15
C GLY A 181 11.36 -10.43 -16.50
N LEU A 182 11.49 -10.04 -15.23
CA LEU A 182 10.42 -9.46 -14.39
C LEU A 182 10.49 -7.95 -14.31
N MET A 183 9.30 -7.33 -14.25
CA MET A 183 9.09 -5.94 -13.88
C MET A 183 7.88 -5.82 -12.96
N ASN A 184 7.99 -5.05 -11.89
CA ASN A 184 6.89 -4.63 -11.04
C ASN A 184 6.48 -3.20 -11.39
N ILE A 185 5.18 -2.94 -11.45
CA ILE A 185 4.60 -1.64 -11.74
C ILE A 185 3.58 -1.33 -10.65
N GLN A 186 3.66 -0.15 -10.07
CA GLN A 186 2.70 0.32 -9.06
C GLN A 186 1.80 1.38 -9.65
N TYR A 187 0.50 1.17 -9.52
CA TYR A 187 -0.54 2.08 -9.95
C TYR A 187 -1.36 2.58 -8.76
N ALA A 188 -1.91 3.77 -8.89
CA ALA A 188 -2.99 4.25 -8.04
C ALA A 188 -4.22 4.52 -8.89
N ILE A 189 -5.38 4.07 -8.43
CA ILE A 189 -6.66 4.28 -9.07
C ILE A 189 -7.47 5.27 -8.23
N LYS A 190 -7.83 6.39 -8.84
CA LYS A 190 -8.64 7.42 -8.21
C LYS A 190 -9.70 7.93 -9.19
N ASP A 191 -10.96 7.94 -8.79
CA ASP A 191 -12.09 8.42 -9.60
C ASP A 191 -12.10 7.76 -11.00
N ASP A 192 -11.89 6.43 -11.07
CA ASP A 192 -11.73 5.61 -12.27
C ASP A 192 -10.59 6.02 -13.21
N GLU A 193 -9.68 6.87 -12.77
CA GLU A 193 -8.45 7.22 -13.48
C GLU A 193 -7.25 6.43 -12.94
N ILE A 194 -6.40 5.96 -13.87
CA ILE A 194 -5.19 5.18 -13.56
C ILE A 194 -3.98 6.11 -13.58
N PHE A 195 -3.27 6.16 -12.46
CA PHE A 195 -2.00 6.87 -12.31
C PHE A 195 -0.88 5.87 -12.07
N ILE A 196 0.24 6.01 -12.77
CA ILE A 196 1.43 5.24 -12.45
C ILE A 196 2.21 5.94 -11.34
N LEU A 197 2.61 5.19 -10.32
CA LEU A 197 3.43 5.67 -9.21
C LEU A 197 4.91 5.38 -9.46
N GLU A 198 5.25 4.13 -9.78
CA GLU A 198 6.61 3.72 -10.10
C GLU A 198 6.66 2.45 -10.94
N ALA A 199 7.81 2.20 -11.54
CA ALA A 199 8.09 1.03 -12.34
C ALA A 199 9.48 0.49 -11.98
N ASN A 200 9.52 -0.74 -11.48
CA ASN A 200 10.71 -1.39 -10.98
C ASN A 200 11.13 -2.52 -11.91
N PRO A 201 12.20 -2.37 -12.73
CA PRO A 201 12.65 -3.39 -13.69
C PRO A 201 13.41 -4.54 -12.99
N ARG A 202 12.79 -5.15 -12.02
CA ARG A 202 13.30 -6.24 -11.18
C ARG A 202 12.16 -7.06 -10.60
N ALA A 203 12.48 -8.21 -9.99
CA ALA A 203 11.52 -8.97 -9.20
C ALA A 203 11.01 -8.15 -8.01
N SER A 204 9.72 -8.23 -7.73
CA SER A 204 9.07 -7.62 -6.59
C SER A 204 9.11 -8.52 -5.35
N ARG A 205 8.72 -7.94 -4.21
CA ARG A 205 8.48 -8.70 -2.97
C ARG A 205 7.20 -9.52 -3.01
N THR A 206 6.26 -9.17 -3.89
CA THR A 206 4.97 -9.84 -4.06
C THR A 206 5.06 -11.11 -4.92
N ILE A 207 6.11 -11.29 -5.72
CA ILE A 207 6.28 -12.48 -6.55
C ILE A 207 6.27 -13.81 -5.78
N PRO A 208 6.91 -13.95 -4.59
CA PRO A 208 6.80 -15.18 -3.81
C PRO A 208 5.36 -15.49 -3.37
N PHE A 209 4.59 -14.47 -3.01
CA PHE A 209 3.16 -14.61 -2.70
C PHE A 209 2.38 -15.07 -3.93
N LEU A 210 2.53 -14.38 -5.07
CA LEU A 210 1.88 -14.75 -6.34
C LEU A 210 2.20 -16.20 -6.75
N ALA A 211 3.48 -16.58 -6.67
CA ALA A 211 3.89 -17.93 -7.03
C ALA A 211 3.22 -19.01 -6.17
N LYS A 212 3.05 -18.76 -4.87
CA LYS A 212 2.35 -19.66 -3.95
C LYS A 212 0.85 -19.66 -4.17
N ALA A 213 0.25 -18.46 -4.31
CA ALA A 213 -1.18 -18.30 -4.50
C ALA A 213 -1.67 -18.98 -5.78
N ILE A 214 -0.92 -18.87 -6.87
CA ILE A 214 -1.29 -19.36 -8.21
C ILE A 214 -0.73 -20.73 -8.53
N GLY A 215 0.37 -21.12 -7.88
CA GLY A 215 1.06 -22.39 -8.16
C GLY A 215 2.01 -22.32 -9.38
N ILE A 216 2.33 -21.12 -9.90
CA ILE A 216 3.26 -20.93 -11.03
C ILE A 216 4.61 -20.42 -10.53
N PRO A 217 5.73 -21.06 -10.91
CA PRO A 217 7.07 -20.70 -10.44
C PRO A 217 7.65 -19.49 -11.19
N PHE A 218 7.09 -18.28 -11.03
CA PHE A 218 7.44 -17.08 -11.79
C PHE A 218 8.93 -16.73 -11.76
N ILE A 219 9.62 -16.92 -10.63
CA ILE A 219 11.07 -16.65 -10.51
C ILE A 219 11.87 -17.60 -11.43
N LYS A 220 11.48 -18.89 -11.48
CA LYS A 220 12.12 -19.84 -12.38
C LYS A 220 11.91 -19.44 -13.84
N ILE A 221 10.67 -19.11 -14.20
CA ILE A 221 10.34 -18.65 -15.56
C ILE A 221 11.18 -17.41 -15.89
N ALA A 222 11.21 -16.39 -15.01
CA ALA A 222 12.02 -15.19 -15.23
C ALA A 222 13.51 -15.50 -15.46
N ALA A 223 14.10 -16.41 -14.66
CA ALA A 223 15.48 -16.83 -14.84
C ALA A 223 15.70 -17.52 -16.20
N GLU A 224 14.76 -18.35 -16.64
CA GLU A 224 14.79 -19.02 -17.94
C GLU A 224 14.70 -18.02 -19.11
N LEU A 225 13.86 -16.98 -18.98
CA LEU A 225 13.76 -15.90 -19.98
C LEU A 225 15.08 -15.12 -20.08
N ILE A 226 15.71 -14.82 -18.95
CA ILE A 226 16.99 -14.10 -18.88
C ILE A 226 18.11 -14.86 -19.61
N VAL A 227 18.11 -16.20 -19.57
CA VAL A 227 19.09 -17.02 -20.28
C VAL A 227 18.68 -17.40 -21.71
N GLY A 228 17.60 -16.79 -22.23
CA GLY A 228 17.22 -16.83 -23.65
C GLY A 228 16.07 -17.76 -24.01
N LYS A 229 15.38 -18.37 -23.04
CA LYS A 229 14.12 -19.07 -23.33
C LYS A 229 13.00 -18.08 -23.63
N THR A 230 11.93 -18.54 -24.24
CA THR A 230 10.73 -17.76 -24.57
C THR A 230 9.53 -18.23 -23.77
N LEU A 231 8.55 -17.35 -23.59
CA LEU A 231 7.28 -17.69 -22.97
C LEU A 231 6.49 -18.64 -23.88
N THR A 232 5.96 -19.72 -23.30
CA THR A 232 5.05 -20.63 -23.99
C THR A 232 3.69 -19.96 -24.24
N GLU A 233 2.89 -20.48 -25.19
CA GLU A 233 1.53 -19.99 -25.42
C GLU A 233 0.65 -20.08 -24.17
N GLU A 234 0.82 -21.13 -23.36
CA GLU A 234 0.10 -21.28 -22.09
C GLU A 234 0.35 -20.11 -21.15
N TYR A 235 1.62 -19.68 -20.99
CA TYR A 235 1.95 -18.54 -20.15
C TYR A 235 1.54 -17.20 -20.74
N GLN A 236 1.57 -17.06 -22.08
CA GLN A 236 1.11 -15.82 -22.74
C GLN A 236 -0.39 -15.61 -22.56
N ASN A 237 -1.17 -16.69 -22.53
CA ASN A 237 -2.63 -16.68 -22.39
C ASN A 237 -3.09 -16.80 -20.92
N PHE A 238 -2.17 -16.83 -19.96
CA PHE A 238 -2.52 -16.91 -18.56
C PHE A 238 -3.27 -15.66 -18.09
N ASP A 239 -4.39 -15.85 -17.40
CA ASP A 239 -5.17 -14.77 -16.78
C ASP A 239 -5.49 -15.10 -15.32
N ASN A 240 -4.86 -14.39 -14.41
CA ASN A 240 -5.06 -14.54 -12.97
C ASN A 240 -6.43 -14.06 -12.45
N ASN A 241 -7.20 -13.30 -13.26
CA ASN A 241 -8.53 -12.86 -12.88
C ASN A 241 -9.58 -13.98 -12.94
N THR A 242 -9.23 -15.13 -13.51
CA THR A 242 -10.09 -16.31 -13.58
C THR A 242 -9.88 -17.30 -12.43
N LEU A 243 -9.12 -16.93 -11.41
CA LEU A 243 -8.94 -17.79 -10.24
C LEU A 243 -10.29 -18.01 -9.54
N PRO A 244 -10.62 -19.27 -9.15
CA PRO A 244 -11.88 -19.59 -8.49
C PRO A 244 -11.88 -19.27 -6.99
N TYR A 245 -10.88 -18.56 -6.52
CA TYR A 245 -10.69 -18.17 -5.11
C TYR A 245 -9.98 -16.83 -5.02
N PHE A 246 -10.09 -16.19 -3.87
CA PHE A 246 -9.26 -15.07 -3.46
C PHE A 246 -8.09 -15.57 -2.62
N ALA A 247 -6.89 -15.05 -2.90
CA ALA A 247 -5.73 -15.21 -2.04
C ALA A 247 -5.36 -13.83 -1.49
N ILE A 248 -5.33 -13.71 -0.18
CA ILE A 248 -5.00 -12.45 0.51
C ILE A 248 -3.62 -12.58 1.16
N LYS A 249 -2.70 -11.70 0.76
CA LYS A 249 -1.45 -11.48 1.49
C LYS A 249 -1.72 -10.55 2.66
N GLU A 250 -1.27 -10.92 3.85
CA GLU A 250 -1.31 -10.07 5.04
C GLU A 250 0.08 -9.89 5.63
N ALA A 251 0.42 -8.68 6.04
CA ALA A 251 1.71 -8.37 6.61
C ALA A 251 1.82 -8.81 8.08
N VAL A 252 3.00 -9.28 8.49
CA VAL A 252 3.30 -9.62 9.89
C VAL A 252 4.21 -8.55 10.47
N PHE A 253 3.74 -7.90 11.54
CA PHE A 253 4.46 -6.82 12.21
C PHE A 253 5.09 -7.28 13.52
N PRO A 254 6.36 -6.90 13.81
CA PRO A 254 7.05 -7.28 15.03
C PRO A 254 6.84 -6.26 16.17
N PHE A 255 5.73 -5.51 16.19
CA PHE A 255 5.50 -4.41 17.14
C PHE A 255 5.58 -4.86 18.61
N ASN A 256 5.17 -6.10 18.90
CA ASN A 256 5.28 -6.69 20.23
C ASN A 256 6.74 -6.91 20.70
N LYS A 257 7.70 -6.95 19.78
CA LYS A 257 9.14 -7.09 20.09
C LYS A 257 9.85 -5.73 20.19
N PHE A 258 9.23 -4.66 19.68
CA PHE A 258 9.78 -3.31 19.62
C PHE A 258 8.79 -2.29 20.19
N PRO A 259 8.62 -2.22 21.51
CA PRO A 259 7.52 -1.47 22.15
C PRO A 259 7.54 0.05 21.94
N ASN A 260 8.66 0.61 21.47
CA ASN A 260 8.79 2.05 21.20
C ASN A 260 8.70 2.39 19.71
N THR A 261 8.33 1.44 18.86
CA THR A 261 8.19 1.68 17.42
C THR A 261 6.80 2.27 17.14
N ASP A 262 6.76 3.30 16.31
CA ASP A 262 5.52 3.84 15.80
C ASP A 262 4.75 2.77 15.00
N VAL A 263 3.51 2.50 15.40
CA VAL A 263 2.64 1.49 14.78
C VAL A 263 1.82 2.02 13.60
N ILE A 264 1.85 3.34 13.35
CA ILE A 264 1.14 3.94 12.22
C ILE A 264 1.86 3.56 10.92
N LEU A 265 1.13 2.92 10.02
CA LEU A 265 1.66 2.54 8.71
C LEU A 265 1.84 3.78 7.82
N GLY A 266 2.80 3.69 6.93
CA GLY A 266 3.15 4.76 6.01
C GLY A 266 4.06 4.27 4.89
N PRO A 267 4.77 5.17 4.22
CA PRO A 267 5.62 4.80 3.10
C PRO A 267 6.89 4.02 3.50
N GLU A 268 7.29 4.03 4.78
CA GLU A 268 8.42 3.25 5.28
C GLU A 268 7.96 1.86 5.73
N MET A 269 8.63 0.80 5.26
CA MET A 269 8.28 -0.59 5.58
C MET A 269 8.59 -0.95 7.03
N LYS A 270 7.60 -1.52 7.72
CA LYS A 270 7.67 -1.97 9.13
C LYS A 270 7.48 -3.47 9.31
N SER A 271 6.90 -4.15 8.32
CA SER A 271 6.66 -5.60 8.36
C SER A 271 7.95 -6.41 8.29
N THR A 272 7.93 -7.61 8.88
CA THR A 272 9.06 -8.55 8.89
C THR A 272 8.73 -9.88 8.24
N GLY A 273 7.50 -10.07 7.82
CA GLY A 273 7.02 -11.29 7.16
C GLY A 273 5.65 -11.09 6.57
N GLU A 274 5.15 -12.14 5.94
CA GLU A 274 3.83 -12.16 5.34
C GLU A 274 3.18 -13.54 5.51
N VAL A 275 1.86 -13.56 5.55
CA VAL A 275 1.03 -14.77 5.58
C VAL A 275 -0.02 -14.70 4.48
N MET A 276 -0.71 -15.80 4.22
CA MET A 276 -1.71 -15.89 3.17
C MET A 276 -2.99 -16.53 3.71
N GLY A 277 -4.14 -15.89 3.42
CA GLY A 277 -5.45 -16.49 3.54
C GLY A 277 -6.02 -16.82 2.17
N ILE A 278 -6.68 -17.99 2.01
CA ILE A 278 -7.31 -18.40 0.76
C ILE A 278 -8.74 -18.87 1.04
N ASP A 279 -9.68 -18.39 0.23
CA ASP A 279 -11.08 -18.83 0.21
C ASP A 279 -11.75 -18.44 -1.11
N GLU A 280 -12.88 -19.09 -1.43
CA GLU A 280 -13.76 -18.67 -2.54
C GLU A 280 -14.45 -17.33 -2.24
N ASP A 281 -14.70 -17.03 -0.96
CA ASP A 281 -15.23 -15.76 -0.47
C ASP A 281 -14.09 -14.82 -0.05
N PHE A 282 -14.11 -13.58 -0.56
CA PHE A 282 -13.09 -12.56 -0.25
C PHE A 282 -12.96 -12.28 1.26
N TYR A 283 -14.11 -12.14 1.95
CA TYR A 283 -14.10 -11.78 3.38
C TYR A 283 -13.57 -12.92 4.24
N LEU A 284 -13.88 -14.17 3.87
CA LEU A 284 -13.32 -15.34 4.53
C LEU A 284 -11.82 -15.50 4.26
N ALA A 285 -11.36 -15.23 3.04
CA ALA A 285 -9.93 -15.22 2.73
C ALA A 285 -9.19 -14.14 3.56
N TYR A 286 -9.76 -12.94 3.66
CA TYR A 286 -9.22 -11.86 4.49
C TYR A 286 -9.21 -12.23 5.97
N PHE A 287 -10.31 -12.78 6.50
CA PHE A 287 -10.38 -13.25 7.87
C PHE A 287 -9.31 -14.31 8.18
N LYS A 288 -9.12 -15.28 7.28
CA LYS A 288 -8.06 -16.30 7.41
C LYS A 288 -6.65 -15.67 7.42
N SER A 289 -6.42 -14.64 6.61
CA SER A 289 -5.13 -13.94 6.60
C SER A 289 -4.86 -13.20 7.92
N GLN A 290 -5.88 -12.58 8.52
CA GLN A 290 -5.78 -11.92 9.82
C GLN A 290 -5.43 -12.93 10.95
N ILE A 291 -6.08 -14.10 10.97
CA ILE A 291 -5.73 -15.17 11.92
C ILE A 291 -4.29 -15.64 11.68
N GLY A 292 -3.89 -15.83 10.41
CA GLY A 292 -2.53 -16.19 10.03
C GLY A 292 -1.48 -15.18 10.49
N ALA A 293 -1.81 -13.89 10.50
CA ALA A 293 -0.98 -12.80 11.02
C ALA A 293 -0.94 -12.72 12.55
N GLY A 294 -1.69 -13.60 13.24
CA GLY A 294 -1.70 -13.69 14.71
C GLY A 294 -2.79 -12.85 15.39
N GLN A 295 -3.78 -12.34 14.63
CA GLN A 295 -4.93 -11.67 15.23
C GLN A 295 -5.82 -12.68 15.97
N LYS A 296 -6.17 -12.36 17.20
CA LYS A 296 -7.08 -13.18 18.02
C LYS A 296 -8.51 -12.71 17.76
N LEU A 297 -9.18 -13.32 16.79
CA LEU A 297 -10.55 -12.99 16.38
C LEU A 297 -11.59 -14.01 16.89
N ASN A 298 -11.18 -14.95 17.73
CA ASN A 298 -12.07 -15.90 18.36
C ASN A 298 -12.61 -15.35 19.69
N ASP A 299 -13.84 -15.77 20.05
CA ASP A 299 -14.48 -15.46 21.33
C ASP A 299 -14.74 -13.97 21.59
N LEU A 300 -14.85 -13.16 20.54
CA LEU A 300 -15.24 -11.76 20.67
C LEU A 300 -16.63 -11.64 21.29
N LYS A 301 -16.80 -10.67 22.21
CA LYS A 301 -18.09 -10.36 22.85
C LYS A 301 -18.41 -8.87 22.80
N ASN A 302 -17.40 -8.04 22.98
CA ASN A 302 -17.53 -6.61 23.17
C ASN A 302 -16.80 -5.86 22.06
N ILE A 303 -17.53 -5.12 21.27
CA ILE A 303 -17.00 -4.42 20.08
C ILE A 303 -17.14 -2.92 20.32
N PHE A 304 -16.02 -2.20 20.24
CA PHE A 304 -16.02 -0.74 20.27
C PHE A 304 -16.06 -0.19 18.86
N ILE A 305 -17.00 0.73 18.59
CA ILE A 305 -17.16 1.41 17.30
C ILE A 305 -17.11 2.92 17.47
N SER A 306 -16.18 3.57 16.78
CA SER A 306 -16.09 5.02 16.70
C SER A 306 -15.72 5.43 15.28
N VAL A 307 -16.67 5.95 14.52
CA VAL A 307 -16.48 6.26 13.11
C VAL A 307 -16.75 7.72 12.79
N LYS A 308 -16.06 8.25 11.77
CA LYS A 308 -16.29 9.57 11.22
C LYS A 308 -17.69 9.66 10.58
N ASN A 309 -18.16 10.88 10.31
CA ASN A 309 -19.54 11.10 9.84
C ASN A 309 -19.83 10.41 8.49
N GLU A 310 -18.86 10.38 7.60
CA GLU A 310 -18.99 9.76 6.27
C GLU A 310 -19.21 8.26 6.32
N ASP A 311 -18.67 7.58 7.35
CA ASP A 311 -18.73 6.12 7.49
C ASP A 311 -19.94 5.65 8.33
N LYS A 312 -20.72 6.58 8.89
CA LYS A 312 -21.84 6.22 9.78
C LYS A 312 -22.90 5.39 9.09
N GLN A 313 -23.23 5.71 7.83
CA GLN A 313 -24.25 4.97 7.10
C GLN A 313 -23.81 3.52 6.87
N SER A 314 -22.55 3.32 6.46
CA SER A 314 -21.99 1.98 6.20
C SER A 314 -21.87 1.14 7.47
N ILE A 315 -21.56 1.76 8.63
CA ILE A 315 -21.42 1.03 9.89
C ILE A 315 -22.77 0.59 10.48
N SER A 316 -23.89 1.19 10.08
CA SER A 316 -25.21 0.88 10.60
C SER A 316 -25.60 -0.59 10.36
N GLU A 317 -25.44 -1.10 9.15
CA GLU A 317 -25.73 -2.49 8.79
C GLU A 317 -24.81 -3.46 9.55
N ILE A 318 -23.52 -3.12 9.67
CA ILE A 318 -22.54 -3.91 10.40
C ILE A 318 -22.88 -3.96 11.90
N ALA A 319 -23.22 -2.81 12.49
CA ALA A 319 -23.60 -2.72 13.90
C ALA A 319 -24.88 -3.52 14.20
N LYS A 320 -25.86 -3.49 13.29
CA LYS A 320 -27.07 -4.30 13.38
C LYS A 320 -26.76 -5.80 13.37
N SER A 321 -25.91 -6.23 12.43
CA SER A 321 -25.47 -7.62 12.33
C SER A 321 -24.75 -8.08 13.60
N PHE A 322 -23.92 -7.23 14.22
CA PHE A 322 -23.27 -7.55 15.49
C PHE A 322 -24.30 -7.79 16.61
N ILE A 323 -25.30 -6.91 16.76
CA ILE A 323 -26.35 -7.07 17.78
C ILE A 323 -27.15 -8.35 17.54
N GLU A 324 -27.54 -8.63 16.30
CA GLU A 324 -28.29 -9.83 15.92
C GLU A 324 -27.50 -11.12 16.21
N ASN A 325 -26.17 -11.06 16.18
CA ASN A 325 -25.28 -12.18 16.54
C ASN A 325 -24.85 -12.17 18.02
N GLY A 326 -25.46 -11.33 18.86
CA GLY A 326 -25.28 -11.38 20.33
C GLY A 326 -24.03 -10.63 20.83
N TYR A 327 -23.40 -9.77 20.04
CA TYR A 327 -22.29 -8.93 20.48
C TYR A 327 -22.77 -7.68 21.23
N ASN A 328 -22.00 -7.24 22.20
CA ASN A 328 -22.23 -5.97 22.90
C ASN A 328 -21.51 -4.84 22.17
N LEU A 329 -22.21 -3.76 21.86
CA LEU A 329 -21.62 -2.60 21.23
C LEU A 329 -21.28 -1.52 22.25
N TYR A 330 -20.09 -0.94 22.13
CA TYR A 330 -19.60 0.23 22.85
C TYR A 330 -19.27 1.32 21.84
N THR A 331 -19.75 2.54 22.05
CA THR A 331 -19.60 3.59 21.01
C THR A 331 -19.33 4.95 21.63
N THR A 332 -18.63 5.83 20.91
CA THR A 332 -18.50 7.23 21.26
C THR A 332 -19.80 7.99 20.96
N LYS A 333 -20.04 9.11 21.64
CA LYS A 333 -21.28 9.87 21.59
C LYS A 333 -21.82 10.10 20.17
N GLY A 334 -20.99 10.56 19.23
CA GLY A 334 -21.46 10.84 17.87
C GLY A 334 -21.88 9.58 17.09
N THR A 335 -21.27 8.44 17.34
CA THR A 335 -21.68 7.15 16.77
C THR A 335 -22.89 6.60 17.51
N HIS A 336 -22.93 6.72 18.84
CA HIS A 336 -24.07 6.32 19.68
C HIS A 336 -25.37 6.99 19.23
N ASP A 337 -25.36 8.33 19.15
CA ASP A 337 -26.53 9.13 18.78
C ASP A 337 -27.04 8.79 17.36
N PHE A 338 -26.14 8.43 16.46
CA PHE A 338 -26.49 8.01 15.12
C PHE A 338 -27.14 6.61 15.13
N LEU A 339 -26.50 5.62 15.76
CA LEU A 339 -27.01 4.24 15.82
C LEU A 339 -28.37 4.17 16.57
N LEU A 340 -28.54 4.98 17.60
CA LEU A 340 -29.81 5.06 18.34
C LEU A 340 -30.96 5.55 17.44
N LYS A 341 -30.71 6.50 16.53
CA LYS A 341 -31.72 6.94 15.54
C LYS A 341 -32.10 5.85 14.55
N GLU A 342 -31.17 4.97 14.25
CA GLU A 342 -31.39 3.75 13.41
C GLU A 342 -32.00 2.59 14.20
N GLY A 343 -32.35 2.78 15.48
CA GLY A 343 -32.93 1.75 16.34
C GLY A 343 -31.94 0.73 16.88
N ILE A 344 -30.64 1.01 16.80
CA ILE A 344 -29.55 0.14 17.25
C ILE A 344 -29.03 0.62 18.60
N SER A 345 -29.14 -0.21 19.63
CA SER A 345 -28.68 0.13 20.97
C SER A 345 -27.18 -0.11 21.12
N SER A 346 -26.48 0.76 21.85
CA SER A 346 -25.08 0.59 22.20
C SER A 346 -24.77 1.21 23.57
N ASN A 347 -23.69 0.81 24.19
CA ASN A 347 -23.20 1.37 25.44
C ASN A 347 -22.33 2.61 25.13
N LEU A 348 -22.68 3.74 25.72
CA LEU A 348 -21.90 4.99 25.54
C LEU A 348 -20.57 4.91 26.29
N VAL A 349 -19.47 5.27 25.62
CA VAL A 349 -18.13 5.36 26.21
C VAL A 349 -17.50 6.70 25.83
N ASN A 350 -16.88 7.35 26.81
CA ASN A 350 -16.18 8.62 26.60
C ASN A 350 -14.94 8.46 25.71
N LYS A 351 -14.65 9.50 24.93
CA LYS A 351 -13.30 9.68 24.37
C LYS A 351 -12.33 10.07 25.47
N VAL A 352 -11.04 9.89 25.24
CA VAL A 352 -9.98 10.23 26.22
C VAL A 352 -10.10 11.68 26.73
N ALA A 353 -10.39 12.63 25.84
CA ALA A 353 -10.52 14.05 26.18
C ALA A 353 -11.83 14.40 26.92
N GLU A 354 -12.80 13.47 27.01
CA GLU A 354 -14.12 13.71 27.63
C GLU A 354 -14.14 13.25 29.11
N GLY A 355 -13.07 12.62 29.57
CA GLY A 355 -12.90 12.20 30.98
C GLY A 355 -13.14 10.72 31.23
N SER A 356 -12.81 10.26 32.44
CA SER A 356 -12.97 8.88 32.90
C SER A 356 -14.44 8.56 33.26
N PRO A 357 -14.92 7.32 33.01
CA PRO A 357 -14.21 6.24 32.31
C PRO A 357 -14.23 6.44 30.77
N HIS A 358 -13.08 6.25 30.13
CA HIS A 358 -12.93 6.40 28.68
C HIS A 358 -12.48 5.10 28.00
N VAL A 359 -12.53 5.07 26.67
CA VAL A 359 -12.28 3.87 25.86
C VAL A 359 -10.95 3.16 26.18
N VAL A 360 -9.87 3.92 26.43
CA VAL A 360 -8.56 3.33 26.75
C VAL A 360 -8.57 2.55 28.07
N GLU A 361 -9.35 3.01 29.07
CA GLU A 361 -9.50 2.29 30.33
C GLU A 361 -10.27 0.97 30.10
N TYR A 362 -11.31 0.98 29.27
CA TYR A 362 -12.04 -0.23 28.91
C TYR A 362 -11.14 -1.23 28.18
N ILE A 363 -10.27 -0.78 27.25
CA ILE A 363 -9.30 -1.63 26.57
C ILE A 363 -8.28 -2.20 27.55
N LYS A 364 -7.68 -1.37 28.42
CA LYS A 364 -6.73 -1.80 29.46
C LYS A 364 -7.32 -2.79 30.46
N GLN A 365 -8.62 -2.74 30.70
CA GLN A 365 -9.35 -3.67 31.57
C GLN A 365 -9.85 -4.92 30.81
N ASN A 366 -9.44 -5.13 29.56
CA ASN A 366 -9.90 -6.22 28.70
C ASN A 366 -11.42 -6.30 28.57
N LYS A 367 -12.10 -5.14 28.59
CA LYS A 367 -13.56 -5.04 28.40
C LYS A 367 -13.94 -4.84 26.94
N ILE A 368 -13.01 -4.60 26.05
CA ILE A 368 -13.20 -4.45 24.61
C ILE A 368 -12.33 -5.50 23.92
N ASP A 369 -12.95 -6.30 23.05
CA ASP A 369 -12.28 -7.38 22.31
C ASP A 369 -11.91 -6.97 20.89
N LEU A 370 -12.70 -6.04 20.28
CA LEU A 370 -12.47 -5.53 18.92
C LEU A 370 -12.71 -4.03 18.89
N VAL A 371 -11.85 -3.31 18.18
CA VAL A 371 -11.96 -1.87 17.95
C VAL A 371 -12.15 -1.61 16.47
N ILE A 372 -13.26 -0.95 16.10
CA ILE A 372 -13.53 -0.42 14.77
C ILE A 372 -13.50 1.10 14.90
N ASN A 373 -12.46 1.72 14.35
CA ASN A 373 -12.29 3.16 14.45
C ASN A 373 -11.89 3.78 13.12
N THR A 374 -12.64 4.78 12.69
CA THR A 374 -12.25 5.65 11.57
C THR A 374 -12.18 7.09 12.05
N THR A 375 -11.20 7.85 11.58
CA THR A 375 -10.94 9.21 12.03
C THR A 375 -10.41 10.08 10.90
N GLU A 376 -10.75 11.37 10.96
CA GLU A 376 -10.29 12.36 9.97
C GLU A 376 -8.98 13.06 10.39
N LYS A 377 -8.56 12.93 11.65
CA LYS A 377 -7.45 13.71 12.21
C LYS A 377 -6.31 12.83 12.69
N LYS A 378 -5.08 13.15 12.25
CA LYS A 378 -3.83 12.51 12.70
C LYS A 378 -3.75 12.42 14.24
N GLN A 379 -4.18 13.45 14.93
CA GLN A 379 -4.17 13.53 16.39
C GLN A 379 -5.14 12.55 17.09
N ALA A 380 -6.27 12.21 16.47
CA ALA A 380 -7.21 11.23 17.01
C ALA A 380 -6.72 9.79 16.81
N ILE A 381 -6.00 9.50 15.72
CA ILE A 381 -5.32 8.23 15.49
C ILE A 381 -4.23 8.05 16.54
N ILE A 382 -3.38 9.07 16.74
CA ILE A 382 -2.30 9.08 17.73
C ILE A 382 -2.86 8.82 19.13
N CYS A 383 -3.89 9.53 19.57
CA CYS A 383 -4.49 9.33 20.89
C CYS A 383 -4.98 7.91 21.12
N LEU A 384 -5.59 7.27 20.12
CA LEU A 384 -6.11 5.91 20.27
C LEU A 384 -5.02 4.84 20.23
N LEU A 385 -4.05 4.98 19.33
CA LEU A 385 -2.97 4.00 19.13
C LEU A 385 -1.89 4.07 20.22
N TYR A 386 -1.50 5.28 20.67
CA TYR A 386 -0.46 5.42 21.68
C TYR A 386 -0.97 5.31 23.13
N THR A 387 -2.25 5.44 23.36
CA THR A 387 -2.84 5.31 24.70
C THR A 387 -3.53 3.97 24.94
N SER A 388 -3.75 3.19 23.89
CA SER A 388 -4.24 1.82 24.01
C SER A 388 -3.08 0.84 24.08
N PRO A 389 -3.08 -0.17 24.98
CA PRO A 389 -2.23 -1.33 24.77
C PRO A 389 -2.61 -1.91 23.40
N SER A 390 -1.60 -2.14 22.56
CA SER A 390 -1.85 -2.80 21.28
C SER A 390 -2.59 -4.11 21.57
N PRO A 391 -3.65 -4.49 20.80
CA PRO A 391 -4.20 -5.85 20.89
C PRO A 391 -3.14 -6.91 20.62
N ARG A 392 -1.94 -6.49 20.23
CA ARG A 392 -0.74 -7.30 19.96
C ARG A 392 0.26 -7.32 21.12
N ASP A 393 0.01 -6.58 22.20
CA ASP A 393 0.85 -6.68 23.41
C ASP A 393 0.47 -7.98 24.15
N PRO A 394 1.41 -8.90 24.36
CA PRO A 394 1.15 -10.03 25.25
C PRO A 394 0.94 -9.50 26.66
N ILE A 395 -0.16 -9.84 27.28
CA ILE A 395 -0.40 -9.65 28.73
C ILE A 395 0.58 -10.53 29.50
#